data_9f23ea9280f4869e16fb94b2a2a2475b
#
_entry.id   9f23ea9280f4869e16fb94b2a2a2475b
#
_cell.length_a   1.000
_cell.length_b   1.000
_cell.length_c   1.000
_cell.angle_alpha   90.00
_cell.angle_beta   90.00
_cell.angle_gamma   90.00
#
_symmetry.space_group_name_H-M   'P 1'
#
loop_
_entity.id
_entity.type
_entity.pdbx_description
1 polymer ?
#
loop_
_entity_poly.entity_id
_entity_poly.type
_entity_poly.pdbx_seq_one_letter_code
_entity_poly.pdbx_strand_id
1 'polypeptide(L)'
;MRRLIAALLLVAMPSFAGITFTAKTISDEGGDVTVRALVSGSRAKVTFLKSDSKVAAVGEYMLSPDQGTTLFLVSPGTRTYTRYDTRTMLSGMGQMVQGMRGMMKVTFESPKVEKILDEDGGVIAGLPTRHYRYRTSYVVSMHVTGDRKATTEIEEDIWTTTHLADPALAIWLKKGPAATGDEQLDGMIRAEMDKVQGFPLKRITVTHMHDVTGAVRNSRVEMQVTQVKRIAIAAAEFVIPKSYKEVPNKRLFEEE
;
A
#
# COMPACT_ATOMS: atom_id res chain seq x y z
N MET A 1 -14.76 63.25 2.71
CA MET A 1 -13.95 62.18 2.11
C MET A 1 -13.66 61.13 3.19
N ARG A 2 -14.47 60.03 3.23
CA ARG A 2 -14.27 58.91 4.13
C ARG A 2 -13.49 57.83 3.39
N ARG A 3 -12.23 57.59 3.77
CA ARG A 3 -11.43 56.49 3.28
C ARG A 3 -11.85 55.20 3.98
N LEU A 4 -12.52 54.30 3.26
CA LEU A 4 -12.77 52.92 3.66
C LEU A 4 -11.44 52.15 3.52
N ILE A 5 -10.82 51.81 4.63
CA ILE A 5 -9.70 50.85 4.68
C ILE A 5 -10.34 49.46 4.71
N ALA A 6 -10.32 48.77 3.56
CA ALA A 6 -10.69 47.37 3.51
C ALA A 6 -9.55 46.54 4.13
N ALA A 7 -9.72 46.11 5.37
CA ALA A 7 -8.82 45.17 6.01
C ALA A 7 -9.01 43.79 5.36
N LEU A 8 -8.07 43.39 4.55
CA LEU A 8 -7.98 42.04 3.98
C LEU A 8 -7.57 41.10 5.13
N LEU A 9 -8.55 40.44 5.75
CA LEU A 9 -8.31 39.35 6.69
C LEU A 9 -7.74 38.16 5.92
N LEU A 10 -6.40 38.05 5.88
CA LEU A 10 -5.72 36.82 5.52
C LEU A 10 -6.06 35.76 6.57
N VAL A 11 -7.03 34.93 6.30
CA VAL A 11 -7.29 33.71 7.09
C VAL A 11 -6.10 32.80 6.86
N ALA A 12 -5.13 32.79 7.79
CA ALA A 12 -4.05 31.85 7.81
C ALA A 12 -4.66 30.43 7.94
N MET A 13 -4.71 29.68 6.85
CA MET A 13 -5.10 28.27 6.92
C MET A 13 -4.07 27.52 7.76
N PRO A 14 -4.49 26.73 8.76
CA PRO A 14 -3.56 25.95 9.56
C PRO A 14 -2.78 25.01 8.65
N SER A 15 -1.48 25.21 8.60
CA SER A 15 -0.55 24.30 7.93
C SER A 15 0.09 23.41 8.99
N PHE A 16 0.15 22.11 8.71
CA PHE A 16 0.79 21.14 9.60
C PHE A 16 2.13 20.73 9.01
N ALA A 17 3.13 20.56 9.88
CA ALA A 17 4.38 19.94 9.47
C ALA A 17 4.06 18.54 8.92
N GLY A 18 4.55 18.25 7.74
CA GLY A 18 4.31 16.97 7.09
C GLY A 18 5.47 16.56 6.19
N ILE A 19 5.32 15.41 5.58
CA ILE A 19 6.29 14.81 4.67
C ILE A 19 5.65 14.69 3.30
N THR A 20 6.39 15.06 2.26
CA THR A 20 6.08 14.68 0.89
C THR A 20 7.19 13.80 0.35
N PHE A 21 6.80 12.79 -0.40
CA PHE A 21 7.75 11.98 -1.14
C PHE A 21 7.21 11.60 -2.51
N THR A 22 8.13 11.31 -3.45
CA THR A 22 7.82 10.74 -4.75
C THR A 22 8.36 9.33 -4.81
N ALA A 23 7.53 8.37 -5.20
CA ALA A 23 7.94 6.99 -5.39
C ALA A 23 7.61 6.53 -6.81
N LYS A 24 8.51 5.74 -7.39
CA LYS A 24 8.32 5.04 -8.65
C LYS A 24 8.22 3.54 -8.37
N THR A 25 7.22 2.89 -8.95
CA THR A 25 7.09 1.44 -8.99
C THR A 25 7.20 0.98 -10.43
N ILE A 26 8.02 -0.03 -10.69
CA ILE A 26 8.15 -0.72 -11.96
C ILE A 26 7.68 -2.15 -11.73
N SER A 27 6.79 -2.64 -12.57
CA SER A 27 6.25 -3.99 -12.47
C SER A 27 6.14 -4.60 -13.86
N ASP A 28 6.61 -5.83 -14.02
CA ASP A 28 6.49 -6.59 -15.27
C ASP A 28 5.06 -7.09 -15.55
N GLU A 29 4.19 -7.13 -14.52
CA GLU A 29 2.79 -7.56 -14.68
C GLU A 29 1.79 -6.40 -14.53
N GLY A 30 2.06 -5.44 -13.64
CA GLY A 30 1.09 -4.42 -13.20
C GLY A 30 1.22 -3.05 -13.87
N GLY A 31 2.25 -2.87 -14.74
CA GLY A 31 2.60 -1.59 -15.34
C GLY A 31 3.34 -0.62 -14.38
N ASP A 32 3.97 0.39 -14.98
CA ASP A 32 4.76 1.38 -14.23
C ASP A 32 3.86 2.44 -13.59
N VAL A 33 4.16 2.78 -12.33
CA VAL A 33 3.43 3.80 -11.58
C VAL A 33 4.41 4.78 -10.93
N THR A 34 4.11 6.08 -11.03
CA THR A 34 4.80 7.11 -10.25
C THR A 34 3.78 7.86 -9.42
N VAL A 35 4.04 7.94 -8.12
CA VAL A 35 3.13 8.62 -7.19
C VAL A 35 3.85 9.74 -6.44
N ARG A 36 3.08 10.74 -6.03
CA ARG A 36 3.48 11.70 -5.00
C ARG A 36 2.59 11.52 -3.78
N ALA A 37 3.21 11.31 -2.63
CA ALA A 37 2.53 11.22 -1.37
C ALA A 37 2.67 12.52 -0.56
N LEU A 38 1.61 12.90 0.13
CA LEU A 38 1.54 13.90 1.17
C LEU A 38 1.08 13.20 2.46
N VAL A 39 1.81 13.42 3.55
CA VAL A 39 1.59 12.73 4.83
C VAL A 39 1.66 13.73 5.96
N SER A 40 0.64 13.79 6.82
CA SER A 40 0.62 14.68 7.98
C SER A 40 -0.31 14.16 9.08
N GLY A 41 0.24 13.88 10.24
CA GLY A 41 -0.48 13.32 11.40
C GLY A 41 -1.08 11.96 11.05
N SER A 42 -2.42 11.81 11.11
CA SER A 42 -3.13 10.58 10.75
C SER A 42 -3.53 10.50 9.28
N ARG A 43 -3.16 11.51 8.45
CA ARG A 43 -3.70 11.70 7.11
C ARG A 43 -2.66 11.46 6.04
N ALA A 44 -3.08 10.84 4.95
CA ALA A 44 -2.25 10.61 3.78
C ALA A 44 -3.03 10.84 2.49
N LYS A 45 -2.35 11.39 1.48
CA LYS A 45 -2.85 11.53 0.12
C LYS A 45 -1.78 11.05 -0.85
N VAL A 46 -2.13 10.14 -1.74
CA VAL A 46 -1.23 9.57 -2.74
C VAL A 46 -1.80 9.87 -4.12
N THR A 47 -1.14 10.74 -4.88
CA THR A 47 -1.56 11.16 -6.22
C THR A 47 -0.78 10.40 -7.28
N PHE A 48 -1.46 9.82 -8.26
CA PHE A 48 -0.87 9.13 -9.41
C PHE A 48 -0.39 10.15 -10.44
N LEU A 49 0.95 10.32 -10.55
CA LEU A 49 1.59 11.25 -11.49
C LEU A 49 1.81 10.61 -12.86
N LYS A 50 2.11 9.30 -12.86
CA LYS A 50 2.19 8.41 -14.01
C LYS A 50 1.55 7.09 -13.63
N SER A 51 0.83 6.48 -14.56
CA SER A 51 0.23 5.16 -14.36
C SER A 51 -0.01 4.48 -15.69
N ASP A 52 0.62 3.32 -15.86
CA ASP A 52 0.32 2.36 -16.91
C ASP A 52 -0.61 1.25 -16.36
N SER A 53 -1.00 1.36 -15.07
CA SER A 53 -1.89 0.44 -14.39
C SER A 53 -3.36 0.68 -14.76
N LYS A 54 -4.13 -0.39 -14.89
CA LYS A 54 -5.59 -0.34 -15.08
C LYS A 54 -6.35 0.10 -13.83
N VAL A 55 -5.73 0.04 -12.65
CA VAL A 55 -6.38 0.29 -11.35
C VAL A 55 -6.57 1.77 -11.06
N ALA A 56 -5.64 2.63 -11.48
CA ALA A 56 -5.72 4.06 -11.20
C ALA A 56 -5.18 4.88 -12.37
N ALA A 57 -5.90 5.91 -12.75
CA ALA A 57 -5.52 6.81 -13.83
C ALA A 57 -4.65 7.97 -13.32
N VAL A 58 -3.91 8.59 -14.23
CA VAL A 58 -3.13 9.81 -13.94
C VAL A 58 -4.04 10.92 -13.43
N GLY A 59 -3.65 11.57 -12.33
CA GLY A 59 -4.41 12.63 -11.67
C GLY A 59 -5.42 12.14 -10.64
N GLU A 60 -5.77 10.85 -10.62
CA GLU A 60 -6.51 10.26 -9.51
C GLU A 60 -5.64 10.22 -8.25
N TYR A 61 -6.27 10.13 -7.09
CA TYR A 61 -5.53 10.02 -5.84
C TYR A 61 -6.25 9.16 -4.82
N MET A 62 -5.46 8.47 -4.01
CA MET A 62 -5.93 7.81 -2.79
C MET A 62 -5.82 8.77 -1.63
N LEU A 63 -6.84 8.81 -0.77
CA LEU A 63 -6.89 9.62 0.43
C LEU A 63 -7.23 8.74 1.64
N SER A 64 -6.45 8.86 2.71
CA SER A 64 -6.78 8.30 4.01
C SER A 64 -6.79 9.40 5.06
N PRO A 65 -7.92 9.64 5.75
CA PRO A 65 -8.00 10.63 6.81
C PRO A 65 -7.59 10.08 8.19
N ASP A 66 -7.49 8.75 8.37
CA ASP A 66 -7.54 8.05 9.64
C ASP A 66 -6.58 6.85 9.74
N GLN A 67 -5.33 7.03 9.33
CA GLN A 67 -4.25 6.03 9.40
C GLN A 67 -4.56 4.73 8.61
N GLY A 68 -5.35 4.84 7.54
CA GLY A 68 -5.63 3.70 6.65
C GLY A 68 -6.86 2.89 7.03
N THR A 69 -7.63 3.29 8.04
CA THR A 69 -8.91 2.64 8.38
C THR A 69 -9.91 2.85 7.25
N THR A 70 -10.00 4.08 6.75
CA THR A 70 -10.80 4.43 5.58
C THR A 70 -9.89 4.87 4.44
N LEU A 71 -10.13 4.35 3.26
CA LEU A 71 -9.46 4.75 2.03
C LEU A 71 -10.50 5.28 1.04
N PHE A 72 -10.17 6.36 0.36
CA PHE A 72 -10.95 6.90 -0.74
C PHE A 72 -10.11 6.89 -2.00
N LEU A 73 -10.61 6.31 -3.09
CA LEU A 73 -10.09 6.54 -4.42
C LEU A 73 -10.89 7.69 -5.04
N VAL A 74 -10.23 8.78 -5.34
CA VAL A 74 -10.86 10.01 -5.81
C VAL A 74 -10.47 10.26 -7.26
N SER A 75 -11.48 10.48 -8.11
CA SER A 75 -11.34 10.76 -9.53
C SER A 75 -11.76 12.21 -9.84
N PRO A 76 -10.81 13.17 -9.87
CA PRO A 76 -11.12 14.59 -10.11
C PRO A 76 -11.77 14.84 -11.45
N GLY A 77 -11.39 14.08 -12.49
CA GLY A 77 -11.95 14.22 -13.85
C GLY A 77 -13.45 14.01 -13.92
N THR A 78 -13.98 13.06 -13.16
CA THR A 78 -15.42 12.75 -13.06
C THR A 78 -16.10 13.39 -11.86
N ARG A 79 -15.32 13.98 -10.94
CA ARG A 79 -15.78 14.51 -9.65
C ARG A 79 -16.49 13.46 -8.81
N THR A 80 -15.90 12.25 -8.76
CA THR A 80 -16.43 11.12 -8.02
C THR A 80 -15.38 10.57 -7.07
N TYR A 81 -15.83 9.81 -6.08
CA TYR A 81 -14.95 9.01 -5.22
C TYR A 81 -15.60 7.69 -4.85
N THR A 82 -14.77 6.71 -4.58
CA THR A 82 -15.17 5.42 -4.02
C THR A 82 -14.57 5.28 -2.63
N ARG A 83 -15.39 4.84 -1.69
CA ARG A 83 -14.97 4.60 -0.31
C ARG A 83 -14.67 3.12 -0.09
N TYR A 84 -13.56 2.85 0.60
CA TYR A 84 -13.17 1.53 1.06
C TYR A 84 -12.99 1.56 2.59
N ASP A 85 -13.59 0.62 3.27
CA ASP A 85 -13.30 0.32 4.67
C ASP A 85 -12.32 -0.85 4.73
N THR A 86 -11.12 -0.60 5.26
CA THR A 86 -10.03 -1.59 5.25
C THR A 86 -10.39 -2.83 6.08
N ARG A 87 -11.12 -2.66 7.16
CA ARG A 87 -11.57 -3.79 8.00
C ARG A 87 -12.56 -4.67 7.24
N THR A 88 -13.52 -4.07 6.55
CA THR A 88 -14.49 -4.79 5.71
C THR A 88 -13.78 -5.54 4.59
N MET A 89 -12.79 -4.92 3.96
CA MET A 89 -11.99 -5.59 2.92
C MET A 89 -11.24 -6.80 3.48
N LEU A 90 -10.56 -6.65 4.61
CA LEU A 90 -9.83 -7.76 5.26
C LEU A 90 -10.77 -8.88 5.67
N SER A 91 -11.91 -8.57 6.31
CA SER A 91 -12.88 -9.60 6.70
C SER A 91 -13.49 -10.30 5.48
N GLY A 92 -13.70 -9.59 4.37
CA GLY A 92 -14.15 -10.18 3.11
C GLY A 92 -13.14 -11.19 2.54
N MET A 93 -11.85 -10.88 2.62
CA MET A 93 -10.79 -11.84 2.25
C MET A 93 -10.82 -13.10 3.12
N GLY A 94 -10.98 -12.95 4.43
CA GLY A 94 -11.10 -14.09 5.35
C GLY A 94 -12.33 -14.95 5.05
N GLN A 95 -13.48 -14.34 4.79
CA GLN A 95 -14.71 -15.06 4.40
C GLN A 95 -14.53 -15.81 3.08
N MET A 96 -13.86 -15.21 2.09
CA MET A 96 -13.55 -15.88 0.82
C MET A 96 -12.68 -17.12 1.05
N VAL A 97 -11.63 -17.02 1.88
CA VAL A 97 -10.75 -18.14 2.23
C VAL A 97 -11.53 -19.24 2.95
N GLN A 98 -12.41 -18.89 3.90
CA GLN A 98 -13.26 -19.86 4.60
C GLN A 98 -14.23 -20.56 3.64
N GLY A 99 -14.81 -19.82 2.70
CA GLY A 99 -15.66 -20.40 1.63
C GLY A 99 -14.89 -21.40 0.76
N MET A 100 -13.67 -21.05 0.34
CA MET A 100 -12.81 -21.97 -0.42
C MET A 100 -12.44 -23.23 0.39
N ARG A 101 -12.18 -23.11 1.70
CA ARG A 101 -11.92 -24.27 2.57
C ARG A 101 -13.11 -25.21 2.61
N GLY A 102 -14.34 -24.69 2.68
CA GLY A 102 -15.56 -25.50 2.67
C GLY A 102 -15.73 -26.31 1.38
N MET A 103 -15.37 -25.74 0.24
CA MET A 103 -15.56 -26.39 -1.08
C MET A 103 -14.34 -27.23 -1.52
N MET A 104 -13.12 -26.77 -1.28
CA MET A 104 -11.90 -27.33 -1.86
C MET A 104 -10.89 -27.81 -0.82
N LYS A 105 -11.25 -27.85 0.47
CA LYS A 105 -10.33 -28.19 1.59
C LYS A 105 -8.96 -27.50 1.47
N VAL A 106 -9.00 -26.18 1.22
CA VAL A 106 -7.78 -25.37 1.11
C VAL A 106 -7.14 -25.22 2.48
N THR A 107 -5.84 -25.49 2.57
CA THR A 107 -5.04 -25.26 3.79
C THR A 107 -3.80 -24.46 3.44
N PHE A 108 -3.42 -23.55 4.34
CA PHE A 108 -2.21 -22.76 4.24
C PHE A 108 -1.20 -23.30 5.25
N GLU A 109 0.01 -23.64 4.81
CA GLU A 109 1.10 -23.92 5.73
C GLU A 109 1.61 -22.60 6.32
N SER A 110 2.19 -22.65 7.55
CA SER A 110 2.81 -21.47 8.13
C SER A 110 3.93 -20.95 7.23
N PRO A 111 4.00 -19.63 6.98
CA PRO A 111 5.05 -19.08 6.14
C PRO A 111 6.42 -19.32 6.76
N LYS A 112 7.39 -19.68 5.91
CA LYS A 112 8.80 -19.76 6.32
C LYS A 112 9.47 -18.46 5.89
N VAL A 113 9.88 -17.66 6.86
CA VAL A 113 10.57 -16.38 6.64
C VAL A 113 12.00 -16.51 7.10
N GLU A 114 12.93 -16.33 6.20
CA GLU A 114 14.38 -16.35 6.46
C GLU A 114 14.95 -14.96 6.16
N LYS A 115 15.64 -14.37 7.15
CA LYS A 115 16.43 -13.16 6.94
C LYS A 115 17.84 -13.56 6.49
N ILE A 116 18.16 -13.27 5.22
CA ILE A 116 19.43 -13.66 4.58
C ILE A 116 20.49 -12.58 4.78
N LEU A 117 20.07 -11.29 4.81
CA LEU A 117 20.99 -10.17 4.88
C LEU A 117 20.44 -9.09 5.81
N ASP A 118 21.36 -8.40 6.50
CA ASP A 118 21.07 -7.26 7.37
C ASP A 118 22.35 -6.41 7.47
N GLU A 119 22.47 -5.37 6.63
CA GLU A 119 23.69 -4.57 6.48
C GLU A 119 23.40 -3.09 6.30
N ASP A 120 24.44 -2.28 6.18
CA ASP A 120 24.32 -0.88 5.77
C ASP A 120 23.81 -0.80 4.32
N GLY A 121 22.74 -0.06 4.11
CA GLY A 121 22.09 0.10 2.79
C GLY A 121 22.53 1.36 2.05
N GLY A 122 23.49 2.13 2.58
CA GLY A 122 23.91 3.39 2.02
C GLY A 122 22.84 4.48 2.12
N VAL A 123 22.85 5.42 1.19
CA VAL A 123 21.96 6.60 1.21
C VAL A 123 20.99 6.56 0.04
N ILE A 124 19.68 6.64 0.33
CA ILE A 124 18.61 6.73 -0.67
C ILE A 124 17.77 7.98 -0.39
N ALA A 125 17.51 8.79 -1.41
CA ALA A 125 16.77 10.05 -1.33
C ALA A 125 17.31 11.01 -0.23
N GLY A 126 18.64 10.97 0.03
CA GLY A 126 19.31 11.78 1.05
C GLY A 126 19.20 11.24 2.48
N LEU A 127 18.68 10.03 2.68
CA LEU A 127 18.49 9.41 4.00
C LEU A 127 19.34 8.14 4.11
N PRO A 128 20.02 7.90 5.25
CA PRO A 128 20.71 6.65 5.51
C PRO A 128 19.71 5.51 5.63
N THR A 129 20.09 4.35 5.11
CA THR A 129 19.25 3.16 5.07
C THR A 129 19.93 1.94 5.66
N ARG A 130 19.11 0.99 6.09
CA ARG A 130 19.48 -0.38 6.40
C ARG A 130 18.94 -1.27 5.29
N HIS A 131 19.75 -2.19 4.76
CA HIS A 131 19.39 -3.15 3.74
C HIS A 131 19.11 -4.50 4.37
N TYR A 132 17.92 -5.03 4.10
CA TYR A 132 17.52 -6.37 4.49
C TYR A 132 17.22 -7.19 3.25
N ARG A 133 17.63 -8.47 3.26
CA ARG A 133 17.16 -9.47 2.30
C ARG A 133 16.42 -10.56 3.03
N TYR A 134 15.23 -10.87 2.53
CA TYR A 134 14.39 -11.96 3.02
C TYR A 134 14.06 -12.94 1.91
N ARG A 135 13.97 -14.21 2.30
CA ARG A 135 13.31 -15.26 1.50
C ARG A 135 12.10 -15.73 2.27
N THR A 136 10.94 -15.77 1.60
CA THR A 136 9.70 -16.25 2.20
C THR A 136 9.12 -17.32 1.31
N SER A 137 8.68 -18.43 1.88
CA SER A 137 7.95 -19.45 1.15
C SER A 137 6.57 -19.66 1.75
N TYR A 138 5.58 -19.76 0.87
CA TYR A 138 4.19 -20.08 1.17
C TYR A 138 3.82 -21.37 0.47
N VAL A 139 3.08 -22.24 1.16
CA VAL A 139 2.54 -23.44 0.58
C VAL A 139 1.02 -23.46 0.80
N VAL A 140 0.30 -23.61 -0.29
CA VAL A 140 -1.15 -23.76 -0.28
C VAL A 140 -1.48 -25.15 -0.80
N SER A 141 -2.13 -25.97 0.02
CA SER A 141 -2.59 -27.30 -0.35
C SER A 141 -4.08 -27.27 -0.65
N MET A 142 -4.49 -27.91 -1.73
CA MET A 142 -5.89 -28.05 -2.13
C MET A 142 -6.23 -29.53 -2.36
N HIS A 143 -7.39 -29.94 -1.90
CA HIS A 143 -7.88 -31.31 -2.07
C HIS A 143 -9.23 -31.29 -2.80
N VAL A 144 -9.19 -31.39 -4.13
CA VAL A 144 -10.40 -31.41 -4.98
C VAL A 144 -10.63 -32.82 -5.56
N THR A 145 -9.65 -33.34 -6.32
CA THR A 145 -9.64 -34.68 -6.94
C THR A 145 -8.25 -35.31 -6.77
N GLY A 146 -7.67 -35.16 -5.56
CA GLY A 146 -6.30 -35.51 -5.21
C GLY A 146 -5.61 -34.33 -4.53
N ASP A 147 -4.49 -34.63 -3.86
CA ASP A 147 -3.71 -33.61 -3.19
C ASP A 147 -2.89 -32.81 -4.22
N ARG A 148 -3.16 -31.51 -4.29
CA ARG A 148 -2.40 -30.58 -5.12
C ARG A 148 -1.81 -29.49 -4.24
N LYS A 149 -0.58 -29.07 -4.58
CA LYS A 149 0.12 -28.00 -3.86
C LYS A 149 0.47 -26.90 -4.83
N ALA A 150 0.22 -25.66 -4.41
CA ALA A 150 0.83 -24.47 -4.97
C ALA A 150 1.93 -23.97 -4.04
N THR A 151 3.07 -23.60 -4.58
CA THR A 151 4.17 -23.01 -3.80
C THR A 151 4.49 -21.63 -4.33
N THR A 152 4.74 -20.70 -3.43
CA THR A 152 5.18 -19.35 -3.77
C THR A 152 6.45 -19.07 -2.99
N GLU A 153 7.53 -18.77 -3.70
CA GLU A 153 8.78 -18.28 -3.13
C GLU A 153 8.92 -16.81 -3.46
N ILE A 154 9.22 -16.00 -2.45
CA ILE A 154 9.39 -14.56 -2.57
C ILE A 154 10.78 -14.20 -2.05
N GLU A 155 11.59 -13.59 -2.90
CA GLU A 155 12.84 -12.93 -2.49
C GLU A 155 12.62 -11.43 -2.47
N GLU A 156 12.96 -10.79 -1.33
CA GLU A 156 12.79 -9.36 -1.14
C GLU A 156 14.07 -8.72 -0.67
N ASP A 157 14.50 -7.70 -1.41
CA ASP A 157 15.48 -6.73 -0.94
C ASP A 157 14.76 -5.46 -0.49
N ILE A 158 14.97 -5.03 0.76
CA ILE A 158 14.27 -3.89 1.36
C ILE A 158 15.28 -2.93 1.98
N TRP A 159 15.32 -1.69 1.50
CA TRP A 159 16.09 -0.60 2.10
C TRP A 159 15.17 0.29 2.91
N THR A 160 15.38 0.33 4.22
CA THR A 160 14.53 1.11 5.13
C THR A 160 15.31 2.21 5.83
N THR A 161 14.61 3.25 6.27
CA THR A 161 15.16 4.31 7.11
C THR A 161 14.33 4.50 8.38
N THR A 162 15.00 4.74 9.50
CA THR A 162 14.38 5.13 10.77
C THR A 162 14.25 6.65 10.93
N HIS A 163 14.81 7.43 9.98
CA HIS A 163 14.79 8.90 10.03
C HIS A 163 13.44 9.51 9.61
N LEU A 164 12.50 8.68 9.19
CA LEU A 164 11.12 9.06 8.87
C LEU A 164 10.18 8.41 9.89
N ALA A 165 10.20 8.89 11.13
CA ALA A 165 9.36 8.39 12.21
C ALA A 165 8.05 9.20 12.34
N ASP A 166 7.32 9.40 11.24
CA ASP A 166 6.01 10.06 11.26
C ASP A 166 4.89 9.01 11.45
N PRO A 167 3.99 9.17 12.43
CA PRO A 167 2.88 8.23 12.66
C PRO A 167 2.00 8.00 11.43
N ALA A 168 1.87 9.00 10.55
CA ALA A 168 1.08 8.86 9.33
C ALA A 168 1.75 7.94 8.30
N LEU A 169 3.05 7.69 8.40
CA LEU A 169 3.73 6.67 7.60
C LEU A 169 3.38 5.25 8.05
N ALA A 170 2.72 5.08 9.21
CA ALA A 170 2.22 3.78 9.66
C ALA A 170 1.25 3.12 8.67
N ILE A 171 0.56 3.89 7.82
CA ILE A 171 -0.23 3.37 6.70
C ILE A 171 0.63 2.49 5.78
N TRP A 172 1.84 2.92 5.48
CA TRP A 172 2.79 2.16 4.67
C TRP A 172 3.51 1.07 5.45
N LEU A 173 3.64 1.26 6.77
CA LEU A 173 4.26 0.29 7.65
C LEU A 173 3.29 -0.80 8.09
N LYS A 174 1.98 -0.64 7.79
CA LYS A 174 0.89 -1.59 8.08
C LYS A 174 0.96 -2.17 9.51
N LYS A 175 1.37 -1.38 10.49
CA LYS A 175 1.47 -1.79 11.90
C LYS A 175 0.07 -1.78 12.55
N GLY A 176 -0.84 -2.59 12.03
CA GLY A 176 -2.17 -2.78 12.58
C GLY A 176 -2.46 -4.28 12.77
N PRO A 177 -3.44 -4.67 13.58
CA PRO A 177 -3.83 -6.05 13.67
C PRO A 177 -4.34 -6.50 12.30
N ALA A 178 -3.70 -7.51 11.71
CA ALA A 178 -4.31 -8.29 10.66
C ALA A 178 -5.57 -8.92 11.25
N ALA A 179 -6.72 -8.61 10.72
CA ALA A 179 -8.01 -9.03 11.24
C ALA A 179 -8.92 -9.46 10.09
N THR A 180 -8.47 -10.48 9.37
CA THR A 180 -9.29 -11.12 8.33
C THR A 180 -10.35 -12.04 8.94
N GLY A 181 -10.15 -12.48 10.19
CA GLY A 181 -10.95 -13.50 10.85
C GLY A 181 -10.52 -14.93 10.48
N ASP A 182 -9.43 -15.09 9.74
CA ASP A 182 -8.77 -16.35 9.45
C ASP A 182 -7.37 -16.35 10.03
N GLU A 183 -7.09 -17.22 11.00
CA GLU A 183 -5.85 -17.23 11.77
C GLU A 183 -4.61 -17.49 10.88
N GLN A 184 -4.73 -18.37 9.89
CA GLN A 184 -3.60 -18.69 8.99
C GLN A 184 -3.31 -17.52 8.07
N LEU A 185 -4.33 -16.89 7.49
CA LEU A 185 -4.16 -15.68 6.67
C LEU A 185 -3.62 -14.52 7.51
N ASP A 186 -4.12 -14.32 8.73
CA ASP A 186 -3.60 -13.33 9.66
C ASP A 186 -2.13 -13.57 10.02
N GLY A 187 -1.75 -14.85 10.17
CA GLY A 187 -0.36 -15.27 10.37
C GLY A 187 0.54 -14.90 9.20
N MET A 188 0.10 -15.12 7.97
CA MET A 188 0.83 -14.74 6.75
C MET A 188 0.99 -13.22 6.65
N ILE A 189 -0.07 -12.46 6.90
CA ILE A 189 -0.02 -11.00 6.88
C ILE A 189 0.95 -10.47 7.95
N ARG A 190 0.91 -11.01 9.18
CA ARG A 190 1.86 -10.62 10.24
C ARG A 190 3.30 -10.92 9.86
N ALA A 191 3.58 -12.11 9.30
CA ALA A 191 4.91 -12.47 8.87
C ALA A 191 5.50 -11.51 7.84
N GLU A 192 4.66 -11.00 6.91
CA GLU A 192 5.06 -9.96 5.95
C GLU A 192 5.28 -8.60 6.61
N MET A 193 4.45 -8.24 7.58
CA MET A 193 4.56 -6.96 8.28
C MET A 193 5.79 -6.88 9.17
N ASP A 194 6.16 -7.98 9.83
CA ASP A 194 7.26 -8.04 10.78
C ASP A 194 8.65 -7.94 10.12
N LYS A 195 8.74 -8.18 8.81
CA LYS A 195 9.97 -7.95 8.03
C LYS A 195 10.38 -6.48 7.97
N VAL A 196 9.42 -5.56 8.01
CA VAL A 196 9.67 -4.14 7.75
C VAL A 196 10.02 -3.40 9.03
N GLN A 197 11.30 -3.03 9.17
CA GLN A 197 11.82 -2.21 10.26
C GLN A 197 12.17 -0.81 9.74
N GLY A 198 11.29 0.17 9.99
CA GLY A 198 11.43 1.52 9.46
C GLY A 198 10.67 1.75 8.15
N PHE A 199 10.78 2.95 7.58
CA PHE A 199 10.08 3.31 6.35
C PHE A 199 10.85 2.83 5.11
N PRO A 200 10.24 2.04 4.22
CA PRO A 200 10.93 1.52 3.03
C PRO A 200 11.13 2.64 1.99
N LEU A 201 12.40 2.87 1.63
CA LEU A 201 12.80 3.80 0.58
C LEU A 201 13.03 3.09 -0.76
N LYS A 202 13.37 1.80 -0.72
CA LYS A 202 13.47 0.95 -1.89
C LYS A 202 13.05 -0.47 -1.51
N ARG A 203 12.34 -1.14 -2.41
CA ARG A 203 12.01 -2.56 -2.31
C ARG A 203 12.10 -3.19 -3.69
N ILE A 204 12.74 -4.34 -3.76
CA ILE A 204 12.74 -5.21 -4.93
C ILE A 204 12.13 -6.53 -4.47
N THR A 205 11.06 -6.95 -5.13
CA THR A 205 10.38 -8.21 -4.85
C THR A 205 10.42 -9.07 -6.09
N VAL A 206 10.96 -10.28 -5.97
CA VAL A 206 10.92 -11.32 -7.01
C VAL A 206 10.06 -12.46 -6.48
N THR A 207 9.04 -12.81 -7.23
CA THR A 207 8.10 -13.88 -6.87
C THR A 207 8.23 -15.03 -7.87
N HIS A 208 8.38 -16.24 -7.36
CA HIS A 208 8.35 -17.50 -8.11
C HIS A 208 7.15 -18.31 -7.62
N MET A 209 6.15 -18.48 -8.46
CA MET A 209 4.94 -19.21 -8.13
C MET A 209 4.81 -20.46 -8.98
N HIS A 210 4.65 -21.61 -8.34
CA HIS A 210 4.23 -22.86 -8.95
C HIS A 210 2.77 -23.09 -8.57
N ASP A 211 1.89 -23.02 -9.54
CA ASP A 211 0.46 -23.27 -9.29
C ASP A 211 0.15 -24.77 -9.15
N VAL A 212 -1.08 -25.08 -8.81
CA VAL A 212 -1.55 -26.46 -8.62
C VAL A 212 -1.52 -27.33 -9.88
N THR A 213 -1.32 -26.73 -11.05
CA THR A 213 -1.15 -27.44 -12.33
C THR A 213 0.30 -27.69 -12.68
N GLY A 214 1.24 -27.10 -11.90
CA GLY A 214 2.68 -27.11 -12.15
C GLY A 214 3.14 -25.97 -13.07
N ALA A 215 2.24 -25.07 -13.49
CA ALA A 215 2.66 -23.91 -14.26
C ALA A 215 3.49 -22.95 -13.38
N VAL A 216 4.54 -22.40 -13.97
CA VAL A 216 5.47 -21.49 -13.30
C VAL A 216 5.18 -20.06 -13.76
N ARG A 217 5.03 -19.17 -12.80
CA ARG A 217 4.94 -17.73 -13.02
C ARG A 217 6.02 -17.02 -12.22
N ASN A 218 6.69 -16.10 -12.86
CA ASN A 218 7.68 -15.26 -12.23
C ASN A 218 7.24 -13.81 -12.38
N SER A 219 7.36 -13.03 -11.32
CA SER A 219 7.13 -11.59 -11.40
C SER A 219 8.20 -10.82 -10.64
N ARG A 220 8.46 -9.60 -11.09
CA ARG A 220 9.37 -8.66 -10.45
C ARG A 220 8.70 -7.31 -10.27
N VAL A 221 8.77 -6.81 -9.06
CA VAL A 221 8.31 -5.47 -8.72
C VAL A 221 9.46 -4.71 -8.05
N GLU A 222 9.74 -3.51 -8.52
CA GLU A 222 10.70 -2.61 -7.90
C GLU A 222 10.02 -1.29 -7.53
N MET A 223 10.05 -0.92 -6.25
CA MET A 223 9.59 0.37 -5.75
C MET A 223 10.79 1.16 -5.23
N GLN A 224 10.87 2.43 -5.61
CA GLN A 224 11.91 3.34 -5.10
C GLN A 224 11.35 4.74 -4.83
N VAL A 225 11.61 5.23 -3.63
CA VAL A 225 11.42 6.64 -3.28
C VAL A 225 12.57 7.45 -3.88
N THR A 226 12.25 8.40 -4.74
CA THR A 226 13.24 9.22 -5.45
C THR A 226 13.47 10.56 -4.78
N GLN A 227 12.52 11.04 -3.99
CA GLN A 227 12.59 12.32 -3.29
C GLN A 227 11.80 12.27 -2.00
N VAL A 228 12.35 12.87 -0.93
CA VAL A 228 11.67 13.11 0.35
C VAL A 228 11.89 14.55 0.78
N LYS A 229 10.84 15.24 1.23
CA LYS A 229 10.92 16.60 1.78
C LYS A 229 9.98 16.76 2.97
N ARG A 230 10.43 17.52 3.97
CA ARG A 230 9.56 18.04 5.03
C ARG A 230 8.98 19.37 4.57
N ILE A 231 7.66 19.52 4.60
CA ILE A 231 6.95 20.71 4.15
C ILE A 231 5.77 21.02 5.05
N ALA A 232 5.29 22.25 5.02
CA ALA A 232 3.98 22.59 5.57
C ALA A 232 2.89 22.15 4.58
N ILE A 233 1.91 21.38 5.05
CA ILE A 233 0.81 20.86 4.23
C ILE A 233 -0.50 21.48 4.70
N ALA A 234 -1.25 22.08 3.79
CA ALA A 234 -2.56 22.64 4.11
C ALA A 234 -3.57 21.52 4.44
N ALA A 235 -4.40 21.74 5.45
CA ALA A 235 -5.43 20.78 5.85
C ALA A 235 -6.39 20.43 4.70
N ALA A 236 -6.63 21.37 3.78
CA ALA A 236 -7.48 21.20 2.62
C ALA A 236 -6.98 20.11 1.63
N GLU A 237 -5.68 19.79 1.65
CA GLU A 237 -5.13 18.71 0.81
C GLU A 237 -5.72 17.32 1.16
N PHE A 238 -6.23 17.18 2.38
CA PHE A 238 -6.77 15.92 2.91
C PHE A 238 -8.30 15.90 2.97
N VAL A 239 -8.96 16.73 2.16
CA VAL A 239 -10.42 16.84 2.13
C VAL A 239 -10.93 16.56 0.71
N ILE A 240 -11.94 15.70 0.59
CA ILE A 240 -12.66 15.52 -0.67
C ILE A 240 -13.58 16.72 -0.87
N PRO A 241 -13.58 17.39 -2.04
CA PRO A 241 -14.47 18.51 -2.30
C PRO A 241 -15.94 18.11 -2.15
N LYS A 242 -16.74 18.95 -1.50
CA LYS A 242 -18.17 18.70 -1.24
C LYS A 242 -19.01 18.48 -2.52
N SER A 243 -18.51 18.95 -3.67
CA SER A 243 -19.16 18.77 -4.96
C SER A 243 -18.95 17.38 -5.58
N TYR A 244 -18.10 16.54 -4.99
CA TYR A 244 -17.83 15.19 -5.49
C TYR A 244 -18.92 14.22 -4.98
N LYS A 245 -19.25 13.22 -5.81
CA LYS A 245 -20.26 12.22 -5.49
C LYS A 245 -19.60 10.88 -5.17
N GLU A 246 -20.12 10.21 -4.15
CA GLU A 246 -19.75 8.82 -3.88
C GLU A 246 -20.35 7.91 -4.95
N VAL A 247 -19.53 6.98 -5.44
CA VAL A 247 -19.94 5.96 -6.40
C VAL A 247 -19.50 4.58 -5.91
N PRO A 248 -20.27 3.52 -6.21
CA PRO A 248 -19.86 2.16 -5.92
C PRO A 248 -18.55 1.82 -6.62
N ASN A 249 -17.77 0.93 -6.03
CA ASN A 249 -16.55 0.43 -6.67
C ASN A 249 -16.91 -0.57 -7.77
N LYS A 250 -16.80 -0.16 -9.02
CA LYS A 250 -16.97 -1.03 -10.18
C LYS A 250 -15.67 -1.67 -10.65
N ARG A 251 -14.51 -1.04 -10.38
CA ARG A 251 -13.22 -1.44 -10.96
C ARG A 251 -12.55 -2.67 -10.33
N LEU A 252 -12.91 -3.05 -9.10
CA LEU A 252 -12.31 -4.22 -8.43
C LEU A 252 -13.01 -5.55 -8.76
N PHE A 253 -14.18 -5.51 -9.41
CA PHE A 253 -15.03 -6.68 -9.64
C PHE A 253 -15.49 -6.85 -11.09
N GLU A 254 -15.12 -5.96 -12.00
CA GLU A 254 -15.36 -6.14 -13.43
C GLU A 254 -14.15 -6.86 -14.02
N GLU A 255 -14.21 -8.19 -14.07
CA GLU A 255 -13.44 -8.98 -15.04
C GLU A 255 -14.06 -8.72 -16.42
N GLU A 256 -13.25 -8.17 -17.35
CA GLU A 256 -13.57 -8.20 -18.78
C GLU A 256 -13.27 -9.61 -19.34
#